data_8b8ad54d29772233a5e70c6dfa7214b0
#
_entry.id   8b8ad54d29772233a5e70c6dfa7214b0
#
_cell.length_a   1.000
_cell.length_b   1.000
_cell.length_c   1.000
_cell.angle_alpha   90.00
_cell.angle_beta   90.00
_cell.angle_gamma   90.00
#
_symmetry.space_group_name_H-M   'P 1'
#
loop_
_entity.id
_entity.type
_entity.pdbx_description
1 polymer ?
#
loop_
_entity_poly.entity_id
_entity_poly.type
_entity_poly.pdbx_seq_one_letter_code
_entity_poly.pdbx_strand_id
1 'polypeptide(L)'
;AWYRGRGYWLAPPALRMKEGKVRIEVPASDEWGESQCLGILPSIEAAYHMPARLQSELAERYVRMLNKRLEELVLVEGHRFGALVLEPLVMGAGGMIFVDPLFQRCLVDVVRSREDLFSLSDPPLRDACVNRDADGWRGLPVVYDEVFTGLHRLGFAMGADVLGTPPDINCLAKILTGGVVPMSVTLASDSIFRAFSISDQKTHALLHGHSYTAHPVGCQVTLETLDMLDEMPTKASWDPAWLERMSYAKRLRGIMSLGTVLKLELESSTGGYASDAADDLLRT
;
A
#
# COMPACT_ATOMS: atom_id res chain seq x y z
N ALA A 1 14.09 -21.19 -11.55
CA ALA A 1 13.56 -20.10 -10.72
C ALA A 1 12.78 -20.71 -9.56
N TRP A 2 13.16 -20.36 -8.34
CA TRP A 2 12.55 -20.91 -7.12
C TRP A 2 11.14 -20.36 -6.89
N TYR A 3 10.82 -19.22 -7.48
CA TYR A 3 9.52 -18.60 -7.39
C TYR A 3 8.98 -18.26 -8.78
N ARG A 4 7.92 -18.90 -9.18
CA ARG A 4 7.02 -18.32 -10.18
C ARG A 4 6.05 -17.45 -9.39
N GLY A 5 6.01 -16.17 -9.68
CA GLY A 5 5.00 -15.28 -9.10
C GLY A 5 3.60 -15.87 -9.32
N ARG A 6 2.88 -16.11 -8.22
CA ARG A 6 1.51 -16.64 -8.25
C ARG A 6 0.49 -15.55 -7.93
N GLY A 7 0.85 -14.29 -8.16
CA GLY A 7 0.00 -13.15 -7.91
C GLY A 7 -0.61 -12.61 -9.18
N TYR A 8 -1.67 -11.86 -9.02
CA TYR A 8 -2.20 -10.95 -10.02
C TYR A 8 -1.88 -9.52 -9.58
N TRP A 9 -1.36 -8.71 -10.48
CA TRP A 9 -0.96 -7.33 -10.20
C TRP A 9 -1.90 -6.37 -10.90
N LEU A 10 -2.72 -5.69 -10.10
CA LEU A 10 -3.54 -4.58 -10.60
C LEU A 10 -2.64 -3.37 -10.90
N ALA A 11 -2.87 -2.72 -12.00
CA ALA A 11 -2.23 -1.44 -12.34
C ALA A 11 -2.94 -0.29 -11.60
N PRO A 12 -2.36 0.27 -10.51
CA PRO A 12 -3.07 1.25 -9.71
C PRO A 12 -3.11 2.62 -10.37
N PRO A 13 -4.18 3.41 -10.15
CA PRO A 13 -4.19 4.83 -10.44
C PRO A 13 -3.11 5.56 -9.65
N ALA A 14 -2.32 6.39 -10.32
CA ALA A 14 -1.23 7.17 -9.75
C ALA A 14 -1.59 8.65 -9.65
N LEU A 15 -1.16 9.28 -8.56
CA LEU A 15 -1.26 10.72 -8.36
C LEU A 15 -0.03 11.43 -8.91
N ARG A 16 -0.25 12.51 -9.63
CA ARG A 16 0.81 13.36 -10.17
C ARG A 16 0.35 14.82 -10.21
N MET A 17 1.15 15.72 -9.61
CA MET A 17 0.92 17.14 -9.73
C MET A 17 1.64 17.68 -10.97
N LYS A 18 0.89 18.38 -11.81
CA LYS A 18 1.38 19.14 -12.97
C LYS A 18 0.55 20.41 -13.09
N GLU A 19 1.23 21.54 -13.32
CA GLU A 19 0.58 22.86 -13.50
C GLU A 19 -0.36 23.22 -12.34
N GLY A 20 0.09 22.98 -11.09
CA GLY A 20 -0.64 23.28 -9.87
C GLY A 20 -1.83 22.36 -9.56
N LYS A 21 -2.07 21.32 -10.36
CA LYS A 21 -3.21 20.40 -10.19
C LYS A 21 -2.76 18.95 -10.05
N VAL A 22 -3.41 18.20 -9.18
CA VAL A 22 -3.14 16.78 -9.00
C VAL A 22 -4.02 15.99 -9.96
N ARG A 23 -3.38 15.23 -10.85
CA ARG A 23 -4.01 14.35 -11.82
C ARG A 23 -4.03 12.93 -11.28
N ILE A 24 -5.12 12.23 -11.50
CA ILE A 24 -5.27 10.80 -11.23
C ILE A 24 -5.11 10.08 -12.56
N GLU A 25 -3.97 9.44 -12.77
CA GLU A 25 -3.61 8.84 -14.05
C GLU A 25 -3.51 7.33 -13.93
N VAL A 26 -4.00 6.62 -14.93
CA VAL A 26 -3.84 5.16 -15.05
C VAL A 26 -3.00 4.82 -16.28
N PRO A 27 -2.11 3.82 -16.17
CA PRO A 27 -1.41 3.30 -17.33
C PRO A 27 -2.36 2.48 -18.22
N ALA A 28 -1.92 2.18 -19.43
CA ALA A 28 -2.57 1.16 -20.24
C ALA A 28 -2.46 -0.20 -19.56
N SER A 29 -3.58 -0.89 -19.38
CA SER A 29 -3.66 -2.21 -18.76
C SER A 29 -4.97 -2.90 -19.08
N ASP A 30 -5.09 -4.16 -18.68
CA ASP A 30 -6.34 -4.93 -18.87
C ASP A 30 -7.52 -4.32 -18.12
N GLU A 31 -7.27 -3.69 -16.96
CA GLU A 31 -8.32 -3.06 -16.15
C GLU A 31 -8.79 -1.71 -16.73
N TRP A 32 -7.87 -0.95 -17.32
CA TRP A 32 -8.12 0.44 -17.71
C TRP A 32 -8.27 0.64 -19.21
N GLY A 33 -7.82 -0.33 -20.03
CA GLY A 33 -7.67 -0.16 -21.47
C GLY A 33 -6.49 0.77 -21.79
N GLU A 34 -6.73 1.85 -22.52
CA GLU A 34 -5.69 2.85 -22.79
C GLU A 34 -5.36 3.71 -21.56
N SER A 35 -4.15 4.28 -21.56
CA SER A 35 -3.75 5.22 -20.52
C SER A 35 -4.64 6.47 -20.56
N GLN A 36 -5.14 6.88 -19.40
CA GLN A 36 -6.07 8.00 -19.29
C GLN A 36 -5.95 8.74 -17.95
N CYS A 37 -6.44 9.99 -17.93
CA CYS A 37 -6.66 10.74 -16.72
C CYS A 37 -8.09 10.51 -16.23
N LEU A 38 -8.24 9.97 -15.02
CA LEU A 38 -9.55 9.67 -14.43
C LEU A 38 -10.18 10.88 -13.74
N GLY A 39 -9.37 11.88 -13.38
CA GLY A 39 -9.83 13.07 -12.68
C GLY A 39 -8.70 14.02 -12.33
N ILE A 40 -9.09 15.23 -11.95
CA ILE A 40 -8.18 16.29 -11.53
C ILE A 40 -8.64 16.80 -10.18
N LEU A 41 -7.72 16.90 -9.24
CA LEU A 41 -7.95 17.40 -7.89
C LEU A 41 -7.24 18.75 -7.71
N PRO A 42 -7.81 19.67 -6.90
CA PRO A 42 -7.25 21.01 -6.76
C PRO A 42 -5.92 21.04 -6.01
N SER A 43 -5.65 20.09 -5.13
CA SER A 43 -4.43 20.04 -4.32
C SER A 43 -4.07 18.62 -3.88
N ILE A 44 -2.88 18.47 -3.28
CA ILE A 44 -2.44 17.20 -2.67
C ILE A 44 -3.35 16.85 -1.48
N GLU A 45 -3.71 17.82 -0.64
CA GLU A 45 -4.59 17.59 0.50
C GLU A 45 -5.95 17.04 0.06
N ALA A 46 -6.49 17.56 -1.05
CA ALA A 46 -7.75 17.06 -1.60
C ALA A 46 -7.65 15.59 -2.04
N ALA A 47 -6.47 15.14 -2.46
CA ALA A 47 -6.26 13.74 -2.83
C ALA A 47 -6.36 12.79 -1.62
N TYR A 48 -5.95 13.26 -0.45
CA TYR A 48 -5.95 12.47 0.79
C TYR A 48 -7.16 12.74 1.70
N HIS A 49 -8.08 13.61 1.31
CA HIS A 49 -9.31 13.87 2.06
C HIS A 49 -10.38 12.80 1.78
N MET A 50 -10.24 11.64 2.39
CA MET A 50 -11.01 10.43 2.11
C MET A 50 -12.53 10.57 2.31
N PRO A 51 -13.06 11.25 3.36
CA PRO A 51 -14.51 11.32 3.58
C PRO A 51 -15.31 11.86 2.37
N ALA A 52 -14.82 12.93 1.75
CA ALA A 52 -15.47 13.48 0.55
C ALA A 52 -15.29 12.60 -0.69
N ARG A 53 -14.11 11.97 -0.81
CA ARG A 53 -13.79 11.14 -1.97
C ARG A 53 -14.55 9.83 -2.02
N LEU A 54 -14.84 9.23 -0.86
CA LEU A 54 -15.63 8.00 -0.76
C LEU A 54 -17.08 8.16 -1.24
N GLN A 55 -17.59 9.39 -1.30
CA GLN A 55 -18.93 9.70 -1.79
C GLN A 55 -18.95 10.17 -3.26
N SER A 56 -17.83 10.03 -3.97
CA SER A 56 -17.69 10.51 -5.34
C SER A 56 -18.06 9.45 -6.38
N GLU A 57 -18.45 9.90 -7.58
CA GLU A 57 -18.66 9.02 -8.75
C GLU A 57 -17.41 8.19 -9.09
N LEU A 58 -16.23 8.70 -8.77
CA LEU A 58 -14.99 7.97 -8.97
C LEU A 58 -14.89 6.75 -8.06
N ALA A 59 -15.35 6.86 -6.79
CA ALA A 59 -15.43 5.72 -5.89
C ALA A 59 -16.32 4.61 -6.46
N GLU A 60 -17.52 4.97 -6.94
CA GLU A 60 -18.42 4.01 -7.58
C GLU A 60 -17.79 3.39 -8.84
N ARG A 61 -17.07 4.18 -9.65
CA ARG A 61 -16.36 3.68 -10.82
C ARG A 61 -15.30 2.66 -10.43
N TYR A 62 -14.53 2.92 -9.38
CA TYR A 62 -13.53 1.99 -8.86
C TYR A 62 -14.18 0.69 -8.38
N VAL A 63 -15.21 0.79 -7.57
CA VAL A 63 -15.95 -0.38 -7.06
C VAL A 63 -16.51 -1.24 -8.19
N ARG A 64 -17.15 -0.63 -9.19
CA ARG A 64 -17.69 -1.36 -10.36
C ARG A 64 -16.59 -2.06 -11.15
N MET A 65 -15.48 -1.37 -11.44
CA MET A 65 -14.35 -1.94 -12.18
C MET A 65 -13.72 -3.09 -11.41
N LEU A 66 -13.45 -2.91 -10.11
CA LEU A 66 -12.84 -3.93 -9.26
C LEU A 66 -13.70 -5.18 -9.14
N ASN A 67 -15.01 -5.04 -8.91
CA ASN A 67 -15.92 -6.17 -8.87
C ASN A 67 -15.90 -6.96 -10.19
N LYS A 68 -16.05 -6.25 -11.31
CA LYS A 68 -16.00 -6.88 -12.63
C LYS A 68 -14.70 -7.65 -12.85
N ARG A 69 -13.54 -7.01 -12.57
CA ARG A 69 -12.25 -7.64 -12.81
C ARG A 69 -12.00 -8.85 -11.89
N LEU A 70 -12.39 -8.77 -10.63
CA LEU A 70 -12.28 -9.89 -9.69
C LEU A 70 -13.18 -11.05 -10.07
N GLU A 71 -14.41 -10.78 -10.55
CA GLU A 71 -15.29 -11.82 -11.09
C GLU A 71 -14.68 -12.52 -12.31
N GLU A 72 -14.13 -11.76 -13.25
CA GLU A 72 -13.43 -12.33 -14.41
C GLU A 72 -12.27 -13.22 -13.99
N LEU A 73 -11.39 -12.72 -13.08
CA LEU A 73 -10.24 -13.46 -12.60
C LEU A 73 -10.62 -14.77 -11.88
N VAL A 74 -11.62 -14.72 -11.02
CA VAL A 74 -12.00 -15.89 -10.20
C VAL A 74 -12.90 -16.85 -10.96
N LEU A 75 -13.97 -16.34 -11.59
CA LEU A 75 -15.01 -17.19 -12.16
C LEU A 75 -14.71 -17.64 -13.60
N VAL A 76 -13.99 -16.82 -14.37
CA VAL A 76 -13.68 -17.12 -15.78
C VAL A 76 -12.26 -17.66 -15.93
N GLU A 77 -11.26 -16.97 -15.35
CA GLU A 77 -9.85 -17.36 -15.47
C GLU A 77 -9.43 -18.41 -14.43
N GLY A 78 -10.26 -18.65 -13.41
CA GLY A 78 -10.05 -19.69 -12.40
C GLY A 78 -8.94 -19.38 -11.38
N HIS A 79 -8.59 -18.10 -11.19
CA HIS A 79 -7.64 -17.69 -10.16
C HIS A 79 -8.17 -17.98 -8.76
N ARG A 80 -7.27 -18.38 -7.86
CA ARG A 80 -7.54 -18.53 -6.43
C ARG A 80 -6.62 -17.62 -5.65
N PHE A 81 -7.19 -16.64 -4.96
CA PHE A 81 -6.46 -15.69 -4.15
C PHE A 81 -6.49 -16.08 -2.68
N GLY A 82 -5.37 -15.91 -1.97
CA GLY A 82 -5.24 -16.15 -0.53
C GLY A 82 -5.20 -14.85 0.29
N ALA A 83 -4.80 -13.74 -0.31
CA ALA A 83 -4.73 -12.43 0.34
C ALA A 83 -4.66 -11.31 -0.68
N LEU A 84 -5.05 -10.10 -0.25
CA LEU A 84 -4.66 -8.85 -0.89
C LEU A 84 -3.37 -8.35 -0.23
N VAL A 85 -2.35 -8.02 -1.03
CA VAL A 85 -1.12 -7.37 -0.55
C VAL A 85 -1.00 -6.01 -1.23
N LEU A 86 -0.77 -4.95 -0.48
CA LEU A 86 -0.52 -3.62 -1.03
C LEU A 86 0.47 -2.82 -0.17
N GLU A 87 1.24 -1.94 -0.82
CA GLU A 87 1.97 -0.86 -0.16
C GLU A 87 1.01 0.33 -0.01
N PRO A 88 0.62 0.74 1.22
CA PRO A 88 -0.32 1.85 1.38
C PRO A 88 0.27 3.16 0.87
N LEU A 89 -0.50 3.89 0.06
CA LEU A 89 -0.27 5.26 -0.41
C LEU A 89 0.89 5.44 -1.40
N VAL A 90 2.02 4.75 -1.19
CA VAL A 90 3.21 4.88 -2.04
C VAL A 90 3.85 3.51 -2.26
N MET A 91 3.97 3.11 -3.51
CA MET A 91 4.77 1.94 -3.90
C MET A 91 6.23 2.38 -4.01
N GLY A 92 7.03 2.05 -2.98
CA GLY A 92 8.42 2.51 -2.89
C GLY A 92 9.31 1.89 -3.96
N ALA A 93 9.55 0.59 -3.88
CA ALA A 93 10.42 -0.15 -4.80
C ALA A 93 9.89 -0.18 -6.25
N GLY A 94 8.60 0.01 -6.45
CA GLY A 94 7.95 0.10 -7.76
C GLY A 94 8.22 1.40 -8.54
N GLY A 95 9.06 2.31 -8.02
CA GLY A 95 9.40 3.58 -8.65
C GLY A 95 8.76 4.81 -8.00
N MET A 96 8.54 4.76 -6.70
CA MET A 96 7.91 5.83 -5.91
C MET A 96 6.56 6.27 -6.52
N ILE A 97 5.68 5.31 -6.76
CA ILE A 97 4.35 5.57 -7.31
C ILE A 97 3.44 6.01 -6.18
N PHE A 98 2.98 7.25 -6.20
CA PHE A 98 1.94 7.73 -5.30
C PHE A 98 0.60 7.20 -5.80
N VAL A 99 0.09 6.20 -5.11
CA VAL A 99 -1.17 5.54 -5.49
C VAL A 99 -2.35 6.35 -4.99
N ASP A 100 -3.41 6.41 -5.78
CA ASP A 100 -4.66 7.03 -5.34
C ASP A 100 -5.24 6.29 -4.13
N PRO A 101 -5.30 6.93 -2.92
CA PRO A 101 -5.80 6.27 -1.72
C PRO A 101 -7.26 5.82 -1.83
N LEU A 102 -8.07 6.53 -2.63
CA LEU A 102 -9.45 6.13 -2.88
C LEU A 102 -9.52 4.75 -3.56
N PHE A 103 -8.65 4.51 -4.55
CA PHE A 103 -8.57 3.21 -5.20
C PHE A 103 -8.19 2.10 -4.23
N GLN A 104 -7.16 2.34 -3.41
CA GLN A 104 -6.71 1.35 -2.42
C GLN A 104 -7.82 1.05 -1.40
N ARG A 105 -8.51 2.06 -0.91
CA ARG A 105 -9.64 1.87 0.00
C ARG A 105 -10.78 1.08 -0.66
N CYS A 106 -11.20 1.44 -1.87
CA CYS A 106 -12.23 0.70 -2.59
C CYS A 106 -11.80 -0.77 -2.84
N LEU A 107 -10.53 -1.00 -3.14
CA LEU A 107 -10.01 -2.36 -3.33
C LEU A 107 -10.11 -3.20 -2.05
N VAL A 108 -9.72 -2.63 -0.91
CA VAL A 108 -9.85 -3.30 0.41
C VAL A 108 -11.32 -3.61 0.71
N ASP A 109 -12.21 -2.63 0.53
CA ASP A 109 -13.63 -2.80 0.82
C ASP A 109 -14.26 -3.88 -0.08
N VAL A 110 -13.90 -3.91 -1.37
CA VAL A 110 -14.41 -4.91 -2.33
C VAL A 110 -13.92 -6.31 -1.97
N VAL A 111 -12.62 -6.53 -1.74
CA VAL A 111 -12.10 -7.88 -1.45
C VAL A 111 -12.64 -8.42 -0.12
N ARG A 112 -12.93 -7.55 0.85
CA ARG A 112 -13.53 -7.93 2.13
C ARG A 112 -15.02 -8.24 2.04
N SER A 113 -15.75 -7.55 1.14
CA SER A 113 -17.19 -7.74 0.98
C SER A 113 -17.56 -8.95 0.10
N ARG A 114 -16.63 -9.49 -0.70
CA ARG A 114 -16.89 -10.56 -1.68
C ARG A 114 -16.55 -11.93 -1.12
N GLU A 115 -17.21 -12.32 -0.02
CA GLU A 115 -17.11 -13.69 0.54
C GLU A 115 -17.51 -14.75 -0.49
N ASP A 116 -18.43 -14.42 -1.38
CA ASP A 116 -18.90 -15.28 -2.47
C ASP A 116 -17.78 -15.72 -3.43
N LEU A 117 -16.81 -14.85 -3.68
CA LEU A 117 -15.68 -15.13 -4.57
C LEU A 117 -14.51 -15.82 -3.84
N PHE A 118 -14.33 -15.57 -2.54
CA PHE A 118 -13.12 -15.89 -1.81
C PHE A 118 -13.35 -16.88 -0.65
N SER A 119 -14.50 -17.55 -0.58
CA SER A 119 -14.78 -18.51 0.46
C SER A 119 -13.78 -19.67 0.42
N LEU A 120 -13.20 -20.00 1.58
CA LEU A 120 -12.37 -21.18 1.73
C LEU A 120 -13.24 -22.43 1.51
N SER A 121 -12.77 -23.32 0.66
CA SER A 121 -13.45 -24.60 0.36
C SER A 121 -13.27 -25.64 1.45
N ASP A 122 -12.35 -25.41 2.41
CA ASP A 122 -12.06 -26.32 3.51
C ASP A 122 -12.84 -25.90 4.78
N PRO A 123 -13.89 -26.66 5.18
CA PRO A 123 -14.72 -26.32 6.34
C PRO A 123 -13.95 -26.11 7.65
N PRO A 124 -12.98 -26.98 8.03
CA PRO A 124 -12.20 -26.78 9.25
C PRO A 124 -11.40 -25.47 9.26
N LEU A 125 -10.79 -25.11 8.13
CA LEU A 125 -10.08 -23.83 8.00
C LEU A 125 -11.04 -22.65 8.00
N ARG A 126 -12.18 -22.79 7.32
CA ARG A 126 -13.22 -21.77 7.31
C ARG A 126 -13.75 -21.49 8.71
N ASP A 127 -14.07 -22.54 9.48
CA ASP A 127 -14.61 -22.37 10.83
C ASP A 127 -13.59 -21.85 11.84
N ALA A 128 -12.29 -22.14 11.63
CA ALA A 128 -11.20 -21.63 12.45
C ALA A 128 -10.83 -20.17 12.12
N CYS A 129 -10.89 -19.79 10.83
CA CYS A 129 -10.43 -18.50 10.35
C CYS A 129 -11.54 -17.45 10.31
N VAL A 130 -12.78 -17.84 10.06
CA VAL A 130 -13.91 -16.92 10.04
C VAL A 130 -14.43 -16.74 11.45
N ASN A 131 -13.78 -15.88 12.22
CA ASN A 131 -14.42 -15.40 13.44
C ASN A 131 -15.56 -14.47 13.00
N ARG A 132 -16.79 -14.84 13.37
CA ARG A 132 -18.00 -14.05 13.11
C ARG A 132 -18.11 -12.85 14.02
N ASP A 133 -17.17 -12.68 14.94
CA ASP A 133 -17.04 -11.50 15.78
C ASP A 133 -16.52 -10.30 14.95
N ALA A 134 -16.73 -9.08 15.44
CA ALA A 134 -16.45 -7.83 14.75
C ALA A 134 -15.03 -7.68 14.20
N ASP A 135 -14.07 -8.47 14.68
CA ASP A 135 -12.65 -8.40 14.35
C ASP A 135 -12.17 -9.47 13.32
N GLY A 136 -13.08 -10.32 12.84
CA GLY A 136 -12.76 -11.32 11.82
C GLY A 136 -12.75 -10.75 10.41
N TRP A 137 -11.79 -11.16 9.56
CA TRP A 137 -11.88 -10.80 8.16
C TRP A 137 -12.98 -11.59 7.46
N ARG A 138 -13.56 -10.96 6.44
CA ARG A 138 -14.47 -11.58 5.48
C ARG A 138 -13.85 -11.44 4.09
N GLY A 139 -14.15 -12.36 3.18
CA GLY A 139 -13.51 -12.36 1.87
C GLY A 139 -12.02 -12.66 1.98
N LEU A 140 -11.14 -11.78 1.47
CA LEU A 140 -9.68 -11.94 1.59
C LEU A 140 -9.12 -11.21 2.81
N PRO A 141 -8.14 -11.81 3.52
CA PRO A 141 -7.31 -11.04 4.45
C PRO A 141 -6.46 -10.02 3.69
N VAL A 142 -6.20 -8.89 4.34
CA VAL A 142 -5.48 -7.76 3.75
C VAL A 142 -4.15 -7.58 4.45
N VAL A 143 -3.08 -7.55 3.66
CA VAL A 143 -1.71 -7.32 4.11
C VAL A 143 -1.27 -5.92 3.67
N TYR A 144 -0.86 -5.07 4.62
CA TYR A 144 -0.16 -3.83 4.32
C TYR A 144 1.35 -4.05 4.42
N ASP A 145 2.03 -3.86 3.30
CA ASP A 145 3.49 -3.74 3.29
C ASP A 145 3.85 -2.29 3.61
N GLU A 146 4.04 -2.00 4.88
CA GLU A 146 4.46 -0.69 5.36
C GLU A 146 5.97 -0.63 5.67
N VAL A 147 6.74 -1.53 5.07
CA VAL A 147 8.21 -1.52 5.17
C VAL A 147 8.80 -0.18 4.76
N PHE A 148 8.23 0.49 3.76
CA PHE A 148 8.63 1.83 3.35
C PHE A 148 7.74 2.92 3.94
N THR A 149 6.44 2.74 3.94
CA THR A 149 5.44 3.79 4.17
C THR A 149 5.12 4.03 5.64
N GLY A 150 5.33 3.05 6.51
CA GLY A 150 4.97 3.12 7.93
C GLY A 150 5.84 4.05 8.77
N LEU A 151 5.47 4.17 10.03
CA LEU A 151 6.20 4.87 11.07
C LEU A 151 6.52 6.33 10.73
N HIS A 152 5.47 7.10 10.42
CA HIS A 152 5.51 8.54 10.14
C HIS A 152 6.26 8.98 8.89
N ARG A 153 6.80 8.08 8.04
CA ARG A 153 7.47 8.48 6.79
C ARG A 153 6.60 9.37 5.91
N LEU A 154 5.32 9.05 5.81
CA LEU A 154 4.36 9.79 5.00
C LEU A 154 3.58 10.86 5.81
N GLY A 155 4.02 11.16 7.03
CA GLY A 155 3.34 12.12 7.91
C GLY A 155 2.17 11.55 8.70
N PHE A 156 1.90 10.25 8.60
CA PHE A 156 0.91 9.48 9.37
C PHE A 156 1.62 8.31 10.06
N ALA A 157 1.12 7.85 11.20
CA ALA A 157 1.71 6.71 11.86
C ALA A 157 1.69 5.47 10.96
N MET A 158 0.54 5.19 10.36
CA MET A 158 0.29 4.06 9.47
C MET A 158 -0.58 4.45 8.27
N GLY A 159 -0.51 3.69 7.19
CA GLY A 159 -1.39 3.88 6.03
C GLY A 159 -2.87 3.75 6.36
N ALA A 160 -3.21 2.97 7.37
CA ALA A 160 -4.56 2.83 7.90
C ALA A 160 -5.19 4.16 8.35
N ASP A 161 -4.39 5.11 8.83
CA ASP A 161 -4.86 6.43 9.28
C ASP A 161 -5.47 7.24 8.12
N VAL A 162 -4.96 7.02 6.91
CA VAL A 162 -5.48 7.66 5.69
C VAL A 162 -6.58 6.82 5.04
N LEU A 163 -6.32 5.53 4.88
CA LEU A 163 -7.27 4.63 4.21
C LEU A 163 -8.54 4.41 5.04
N GLY A 164 -8.50 4.65 6.36
CA GLY A 164 -9.62 4.46 7.27
C GLY A 164 -10.03 2.99 7.41
N THR A 165 -9.09 2.07 7.17
CA THR A 165 -9.32 0.63 7.30
C THR A 165 -8.02 -0.06 7.72
N PRO A 166 -8.01 -0.81 8.84
CA PRO A 166 -6.83 -1.52 9.29
C PRO A 166 -6.57 -2.77 8.43
N PRO A 167 -5.30 -3.18 8.28
CA PRO A 167 -4.98 -4.47 7.68
C PRO A 167 -5.20 -5.62 8.66
N ASP A 168 -5.23 -6.85 8.14
CA ASP A 168 -5.18 -8.08 8.95
C ASP A 168 -3.74 -8.45 9.28
N ILE A 169 -2.80 -8.09 8.41
CA ILE A 169 -1.35 -8.24 8.62
C ILE A 169 -0.67 -6.93 8.23
N ASN A 170 0.24 -6.44 9.08
CA ASN A 170 1.06 -5.26 8.79
C ASN A 170 2.55 -5.57 8.92
N CYS A 171 3.34 -5.22 7.90
CA CYS A 171 4.77 -5.44 7.86
C CYS A 171 5.52 -4.11 8.04
N LEU A 172 6.37 -4.03 9.06
CA LEU A 172 7.14 -2.83 9.42
C LEU A 172 8.65 -3.13 9.41
N ALA A 173 9.45 -2.19 8.90
CA ALA A 173 10.89 -2.25 8.91
C ALA A 173 11.49 -0.84 8.73
N LYS A 174 12.71 -0.73 8.25
CA LYS A 174 13.42 0.52 7.93
C LYS A 174 13.43 1.53 9.08
N ILE A 175 12.46 2.46 9.14
CA ILE A 175 12.35 3.43 10.25
C ILE A 175 12.25 2.73 11.59
N LEU A 176 11.73 1.52 11.65
CA LEU A 176 11.59 0.73 12.88
C LEU A 176 12.87 0.71 13.73
N THR A 177 14.03 0.74 13.11
CA THR A 177 15.33 0.81 13.78
C THR A 177 16.20 1.98 13.33
N GLY A 178 15.68 2.88 12.49
CA GLY A 178 16.44 3.98 11.92
C GLY A 178 17.69 3.54 11.12
N GLY A 179 17.79 2.25 10.77
CA GLY A 179 18.95 1.69 10.06
C GLY A 179 20.13 1.29 10.96
N VAL A 180 20.02 1.40 12.28
CA VAL A 180 21.09 1.02 13.23
C VAL A 180 21.35 -0.48 13.19
N VAL A 181 20.29 -1.29 13.13
CA VAL A 181 20.36 -2.74 12.94
C VAL A 181 19.27 -3.22 11.99
N PRO A 182 19.50 -4.27 11.20
CA PRO A 182 18.46 -4.85 10.34
C PRO A 182 17.42 -5.57 11.21
N MET A 183 16.16 -5.09 11.14
CA MET A 183 15.04 -5.70 11.83
C MET A 183 13.73 -5.40 11.10
N SER A 184 12.79 -6.32 11.19
CA SER A 184 11.41 -6.15 10.75
C SER A 184 10.46 -6.78 11.77
N VAL A 185 9.22 -6.29 11.77
CA VAL A 185 8.13 -6.81 12.58
C VAL A 185 6.94 -7.06 11.68
N THR A 186 6.29 -8.18 11.87
CA THR A 186 5.00 -8.50 11.26
C THR A 186 3.95 -8.54 12.36
N LEU A 187 3.00 -7.63 12.32
CA LEU A 187 1.85 -7.59 13.20
C LEU A 187 0.71 -8.34 12.52
N ALA A 188 -0.05 -9.11 13.29
CA ALA A 188 -1.20 -9.84 12.78
C ALA A 188 -2.40 -9.66 13.71
N SER A 189 -3.60 -9.64 13.13
CA SER A 189 -4.84 -9.65 13.91
C SER A 189 -5.01 -10.97 14.65
N ASP A 190 -5.86 -10.97 15.68
CA ASP A 190 -6.17 -12.17 16.46
C ASP A 190 -6.76 -13.28 15.57
N SER A 191 -7.56 -12.94 14.59
CA SER A 191 -8.12 -13.92 13.64
C SER A 191 -7.04 -14.62 12.81
N ILE A 192 -6.01 -13.89 12.38
CA ILE A 192 -4.83 -14.49 11.71
C ILE A 192 -4.07 -15.40 12.68
N PHE A 193 -3.82 -14.93 13.91
CA PHE A 193 -3.13 -15.73 14.94
C PHE A 193 -3.87 -17.02 15.22
N ARG A 194 -5.19 -16.98 15.37
CA ARG A 194 -6.02 -18.17 15.63
C ARG A 194 -5.94 -19.20 14.51
N ALA A 195 -5.78 -18.77 13.25
CA ALA A 195 -5.62 -19.70 12.13
C ALA A 195 -4.39 -20.60 12.27
N PHE A 196 -3.34 -20.12 12.96
CA PHE A 196 -2.13 -20.91 13.24
C PHE A 196 -2.14 -21.63 14.60
N SER A 197 -3.16 -21.41 15.43
CA SER A 197 -3.30 -22.01 16.76
C SER A 197 -4.50 -22.97 16.86
N ILE A 198 -4.91 -23.57 15.76
CA ILE A 198 -6.06 -24.46 15.67
C ILE A 198 -5.87 -25.82 16.38
N SER A 199 -4.62 -26.21 16.69
CA SER A 199 -4.32 -27.43 17.40
C SER A 199 -2.95 -27.41 18.07
N ASP A 200 -2.71 -28.35 18.99
CA ASP A 200 -1.42 -28.55 19.67
C ASP A 200 -0.36 -29.24 18.79
N GLN A 201 -0.68 -29.57 17.55
CA GLN A 201 0.28 -30.16 16.63
C GLN A 201 1.29 -29.10 16.15
N LYS A 202 2.58 -29.35 16.40
CA LYS A 202 3.67 -28.42 16.02
C LYS A 202 3.71 -28.10 14.53
N THR A 203 3.19 -28.97 13.67
CA THR A 203 3.12 -28.77 12.22
C THR A 203 2.07 -27.74 11.81
N HIS A 204 1.13 -27.39 12.68
CA HIS A 204 0.13 -26.36 12.41
C HIS A 204 0.60 -24.96 12.81
N ALA A 205 1.70 -24.83 13.55
CA ALA A 205 2.29 -23.55 13.86
C ALA A 205 2.97 -22.94 12.63
N LEU A 206 3.01 -21.62 12.58
CA LEU A 206 3.79 -20.90 11.57
C LEU A 206 5.29 -21.15 11.81
N LEU A 207 5.88 -22.07 11.03
CA LEU A 207 7.29 -22.44 11.14
C LEU A 207 8.20 -21.41 10.43
N HIS A 208 8.14 -20.15 10.85
CA HIS A 208 8.80 -19.02 10.21
C HIS A 208 9.77 -18.32 11.17
N GLY A 209 10.50 -19.08 11.94
CA GLY A 209 11.52 -18.58 12.87
C GLY A 209 12.94 -18.85 12.38
N HIS A 210 13.89 -18.14 12.96
CA HIS A 210 15.33 -18.38 12.85
C HIS A 210 16.03 -18.05 14.16
N SER A 211 17.31 -18.39 14.27
CA SER A 211 18.08 -18.27 15.53
C SER A 211 18.13 -16.83 16.09
N TYR A 212 17.90 -15.82 15.28
CA TYR A 212 17.95 -14.42 15.66
C TYR A 212 16.58 -13.76 15.79
N THR A 213 15.51 -14.54 15.82
CA THR A 213 14.15 -14.04 16.11
C THR A 213 14.14 -13.38 17.49
N ALA A 214 13.45 -12.26 17.64
CA ALA A 214 13.40 -11.44 18.85
C ALA A 214 14.79 -10.98 19.34
N HIS A 215 15.69 -10.61 18.42
CA HIS A 215 17.02 -10.12 18.69
C HIS A 215 17.00 -8.93 19.69
N PRO A 216 17.61 -9.05 20.90
CA PRO A 216 17.41 -8.09 21.98
C PRO A 216 17.85 -6.66 21.63
N VAL A 217 18.98 -6.52 20.93
CA VAL A 217 19.48 -5.20 20.51
C VAL A 217 18.52 -4.55 19.53
N GLY A 218 17.99 -5.33 18.56
CA GLY A 218 16.99 -4.82 17.62
C GLY A 218 15.71 -4.39 18.32
N CYS A 219 15.22 -5.16 19.31
CA CYS A 219 14.05 -4.79 20.10
C CYS A 219 14.30 -3.48 20.89
N GLN A 220 15.47 -3.33 21.54
CA GLN A 220 15.79 -2.11 22.28
C GLN A 220 15.89 -0.90 21.34
N VAL A 221 16.59 -1.02 20.21
CA VAL A 221 16.68 0.06 19.21
C VAL A 221 15.29 0.44 18.68
N THR A 222 14.40 -0.54 18.50
CA THR A 222 13.02 -0.28 18.09
C THR A 222 12.27 0.55 19.14
N LEU A 223 12.37 0.20 20.42
CA LEU A 223 11.70 0.94 21.48
C LEU A 223 12.20 2.40 21.52
N GLU A 224 13.49 2.62 21.51
CA GLU A 224 14.09 3.97 21.48
C GLU A 224 13.63 4.75 20.22
N THR A 225 13.54 4.07 19.06
CA THR A 225 13.08 4.72 17.83
C THR A 225 11.61 5.15 17.95
N LEU A 226 10.76 4.30 18.52
CA LEU A 226 9.35 4.62 18.71
C LEU A 226 9.18 5.79 19.68
N ASP A 227 9.90 5.80 20.80
CA ASP A 227 9.89 6.90 21.75
C ASP A 227 10.33 8.22 21.08
N MET A 228 11.39 8.19 20.26
CA MET A 228 11.84 9.35 19.50
C MET A 228 10.76 9.86 18.50
N LEU A 229 10.06 8.94 17.85
CA LEU A 229 8.99 9.30 16.90
C LEU A 229 7.78 9.92 17.60
N ASP A 230 7.44 9.46 18.81
CA ASP A 230 6.36 10.01 19.61
C ASP A 230 6.68 11.43 20.11
N GLU A 231 7.96 11.72 20.37
CA GLU A 231 8.44 13.03 20.79
C GLU A 231 8.60 14.03 19.63
N MET A 232 8.54 13.58 18.39
CA MET A 232 8.75 14.46 17.23
C MET A 232 7.63 15.51 17.09
N PRO A 233 7.95 16.82 17.19
CA PRO A 233 6.93 17.87 17.32
C PRO A 233 6.18 18.18 16.03
N THR A 234 6.67 17.76 14.88
CA THR A 234 6.09 18.13 13.57
C THR A 234 6.22 17.02 12.54
N LYS A 235 5.14 16.80 11.83
CA LYS A 235 5.15 16.02 10.61
C LYS A 235 5.98 16.77 9.56
N ALA A 236 7.10 16.23 9.17
CA ALA A 236 7.89 16.81 8.09
C ALA A 236 7.04 16.83 6.81
N SER A 237 6.99 17.97 6.17
CA SER A 237 6.27 18.15 4.90
C SER A 237 7.01 19.15 4.01
N TRP A 238 6.81 19.00 2.73
CA TRP A 238 7.35 19.93 1.73
C TRP A 238 6.42 21.14 1.58
N ASP A 239 7.00 22.32 1.36
CA ASP A 239 6.24 23.56 1.17
C ASP A 239 5.29 23.43 -0.05
N PRO A 240 3.96 23.52 0.16
CA PRO A 240 2.98 23.39 -0.93
C PRO A 240 3.18 24.44 -2.03
N ALA A 241 3.54 25.67 -1.67
CA ALA A 241 3.76 26.73 -2.67
C ALA A 241 5.00 26.45 -3.51
N TRP A 242 6.04 25.85 -2.94
CA TRP A 242 7.20 25.41 -3.68
C TRP A 242 6.85 24.25 -4.62
N LEU A 243 6.09 23.24 -4.14
CA LEU A 243 5.63 22.12 -4.98
C LEU A 243 4.80 22.62 -6.16
N GLU A 244 3.88 23.53 -5.91
CA GLU A 244 3.06 24.15 -6.97
C GLU A 244 3.94 24.82 -8.01
N ARG A 245 4.86 25.72 -7.61
CA ARG A 245 5.79 26.37 -8.54
C ARG A 245 6.60 25.37 -9.34
N MET A 246 7.15 24.33 -8.69
CA MET A 246 7.95 23.31 -9.38
C MET A 246 7.13 22.50 -10.37
N SER A 247 5.83 22.33 -10.14
CA SER A 247 4.95 21.57 -11.04
C SER A 247 4.79 22.19 -12.44
N TYR A 248 5.18 23.48 -12.61
CA TYR A 248 5.20 24.17 -13.91
C TYR A 248 6.52 23.98 -14.66
N ALA A 249 7.54 23.38 -14.07
CA ALA A 249 8.82 23.17 -14.74
C ALA A 249 8.65 22.27 -15.97
N LYS A 250 9.16 22.75 -17.13
CA LYS A 250 8.98 22.08 -18.44
C LYS A 250 9.60 20.70 -18.51
N ARG A 251 10.72 20.47 -17.81
CA ARG A 251 11.43 19.19 -17.77
C ARG A 251 10.82 18.18 -16.80
N LEU A 252 9.86 18.58 -15.94
CA LEU A 252 9.17 17.69 -15.05
C LEU A 252 7.89 17.19 -15.71
N ARG A 253 7.76 15.89 -15.82
CA ARG A 253 6.51 15.21 -16.13
C ARG A 253 5.50 15.38 -15.00
N GLY A 254 6.00 15.44 -13.75
CA GLY A 254 5.21 15.73 -12.58
C GLY A 254 6.02 15.71 -11.30
N ILE A 255 5.36 16.12 -10.23
CA ILE A 255 5.89 16.17 -8.88
C ILE A 255 4.84 15.62 -7.92
N MET A 256 5.26 14.91 -6.88
CA MET A 256 4.39 14.53 -5.76
C MET A 256 5.19 14.53 -4.46
N SER A 257 4.51 14.84 -3.37
CA SER A 257 5.06 14.68 -2.03
C SER A 257 4.01 14.20 -1.03
N LEU A 258 4.47 13.49 -0.02
CA LEU A 258 3.66 13.13 1.13
C LEU A 258 4.61 12.89 2.33
N GLY A 259 4.41 13.60 3.42
CA GLY A 259 5.32 13.57 4.55
C GLY A 259 6.75 13.93 4.14
N THR A 260 7.71 13.08 4.45
CA THR A 260 9.13 13.29 4.10
C THR A 260 9.46 12.95 2.65
N VAL A 261 8.58 12.25 1.96
CA VAL A 261 8.84 11.75 0.61
C VAL A 261 8.53 12.82 -0.44
N LEU A 262 9.50 13.08 -1.30
CA LEU A 262 9.37 13.92 -2.48
C LEU A 262 9.76 13.10 -3.71
N LYS A 263 8.93 13.16 -4.75
CA LYS A 263 9.22 12.60 -6.07
C LYS A 263 9.20 13.70 -7.11
N LEU A 264 10.29 13.81 -7.86
CA LEU A 264 10.38 14.59 -9.09
C LEU A 264 10.44 13.59 -10.26
N GLU A 265 9.46 13.60 -11.14
CA GLU A 265 9.44 12.75 -12.32
C GLU A 265 9.89 13.54 -13.53
N LEU A 266 11.06 13.22 -14.04
CA LEU A 266 11.63 13.88 -15.23
C LEU A 266 10.99 13.32 -16.50
N GLU A 267 10.88 14.15 -17.54
CA GLU A 267 10.56 13.66 -18.87
C GLU A 267 11.76 12.88 -19.42
N SER A 268 11.52 11.60 -19.70
CA SER A 268 12.52 10.68 -20.25
C SER A 268 11.86 9.69 -21.19
N SER A 269 12.58 9.31 -22.23
CA SER A 269 12.19 8.20 -23.11
C SER A 269 12.45 6.81 -22.49
N THR A 270 13.30 6.74 -21.46
CA THR A 270 13.65 5.54 -20.72
C THR A 270 13.19 5.70 -19.25
N GLY A 271 12.39 4.75 -18.74
CA GLY A 271 11.91 4.76 -17.38
C GLY A 271 12.61 3.72 -16.50
N GLY A 272 12.38 3.80 -15.17
CA GLY A 272 12.85 2.83 -14.18
C GLY A 272 14.32 2.97 -13.82
N TYR A 273 14.89 1.91 -13.25
CA TYR A 273 16.28 1.89 -12.75
C TYR A 273 17.37 2.09 -13.80
N ALA A 274 17.05 1.93 -15.06
CA ALA A 274 18.00 2.13 -16.18
C ALA A 274 17.97 3.56 -16.76
N SER A 275 17.19 4.46 -16.17
CA SER A 275 17.09 5.85 -16.64
C SER A 275 18.30 6.66 -16.18
N ASP A 276 18.93 7.38 -17.11
CA ASP A 276 20.01 8.35 -16.90
C ASP A 276 19.53 9.80 -16.87
N ALA A 277 18.21 10.01 -16.91
CA ALA A 277 17.61 11.34 -17.00
C ALA A 277 17.97 12.30 -15.85
N ALA A 278 18.40 11.76 -14.71
CA ALA A 278 18.81 12.55 -13.54
C ALA A 278 20.34 12.74 -13.43
N ASP A 279 21.15 12.14 -14.29
CA ASP A 279 22.61 12.14 -14.15
C ASP A 279 23.20 13.56 -14.16
N ASP A 280 22.72 14.42 -15.02
CA ASP A 280 23.17 15.81 -15.07
C ASP A 280 22.78 16.61 -13.80
N LEU A 281 21.62 16.30 -13.21
CA LEU A 281 21.16 16.94 -11.98
C LEU A 281 21.98 16.48 -10.76
N LEU A 282 22.45 15.24 -10.76
CA LEU A 282 23.22 14.64 -9.66
C LEU A 282 24.69 15.04 -9.70
N ARG A 283 25.19 15.57 -10.82
CA ARG A 283 26.59 16.00 -11.00
C ARG A 283 26.83 17.49 -10.70
N THR A 284 25.78 18.26 -10.50
CA THR A 284 25.83 19.68 -10.11
C THR A 284 25.69 19.84 -8.60
#